data_b632bd5e191380e3a8861b7421251498
#
_entry.id   b632bd5e191380e3a8861b7421251498
#
_cell.length_a   1.000
_cell.length_b   1.000
_cell.length_c   1.000
_cell.angle_alpha   90.00
_cell.angle_beta   90.00
_cell.angle_gamma   90.00
#
_symmetry.space_group_name_H-M   'P 1'
#
loop_
_entity.id
_entity.type
_entity.pdbx_description
1 polymer ?
#
loop_
_entity_poly.entity_id
_entity_poly.type
_entity_poly.pdbx_seq_one_letter_code
_entity_poly.pdbx_strand_id
1 'polypeptide(L)'
;SRINAAKVCGTLSIEHIIRSADIEKKRKFVHKNLFAWLNRPHLGMLPIIQAGDKGFYDFGRKLSKELNVKLVVHCTGYQLEQREFFLGFAGIKQKLQNNQRLYSYNFFNKLKMLYWYSLQFILNPAYLNSALLDNFNGFLASFVRKDDFLHLYNYEPWNELEIKKVLTEKYHWQDDISYGKNQWRMGDGQTAFNNFVYYTLSGFSEYDNFRSNQIREGTITRVEAVKLCEEDNKIKYDTLKNFS
;
A
#
# COMPACT_ATOMS: atom_id res chain seq x y z
N SER A 1 8.07 13.53 -0.82
CA SER A 1 8.45 12.57 0.22
C SER A 1 9.97 12.36 0.33
N ARG A 2 10.74 12.25 -0.77
CA ARG A 2 12.22 12.06 -0.71
C ARG A 2 12.93 13.16 0.08
N ILE A 3 12.52 14.42 -0.09
CA ILE A 3 13.08 15.58 0.65
C ILE A 3 12.80 15.42 2.15
N ASN A 4 11.59 15.05 2.52
CA ASN A 4 11.23 14.84 3.92
C ASN A 4 12.03 13.69 4.56
N ALA A 5 12.15 12.56 3.87
CA ALA A 5 12.96 11.44 4.35
C ALA A 5 14.43 11.83 4.51
N ALA A 6 15.01 12.55 3.55
CA ALA A 6 16.38 13.02 3.65
C ALA A 6 16.60 13.99 4.84
N LYS A 7 15.63 14.89 5.12
CA LYS A 7 15.69 15.78 6.29
C LYS A 7 15.69 15.00 7.59
N VAL A 8 14.77 14.02 7.73
CA VAL A 8 14.68 13.19 8.94
C VAL A 8 15.98 12.41 9.15
N CYS A 9 16.47 11.72 8.11
CA CYS A 9 17.70 10.94 8.19
C CYS A 9 18.92 11.83 8.51
N GLY A 10 19.00 13.00 7.89
CA GLY A 10 20.08 13.97 8.15
C GLY A 10 20.05 14.49 9.58
N THR A 11 18.87 14.81 10.12
CA THR A 11 18.73 15.27 11.51
C THR A 11 19.10 14.18 12.53
N LEU A 12 18.82 12.92 12.19
CA LEU A 12 19.17 11.78 13.03
C LEU A 12 20.59 11.26 12.79
N SER A 13 21.33 11.82 11.85
CA SER A 13 22.66 11.34 11.44
C SER A 13 22.69 9.85 11.10
N ILE A 14 21.63 9.36 10.43
CA ILE A 14 21.52 7.97 9.97
C ILE A 14 21.69 7.89 8.46
N GLU A 15 22.26 6.79 8.00
CA GLU A 15 22.44 6.53 6.58
C GLU A 15 21.09 6.44 5.86
N HIS A 16 21.00 7.08 4.68
CA HIS A 16 19.80 7.07 3.86
C HIS A 16 20.08 6.42 2.51
N ILE A 17 19.70 5.16 2.37
CA ILE A 17 19.85 4.40 1.13
C ILE A 17 18.60 4.58 0.26
N ILE A 18 18.78 5.15 -0.92
CA ILE A 18 17.71 5.38 -1.89
C ILE A 18 17.89 4.45 -3.08
N ARG A 19 16.86 3.68 -3.37
CA ARG A 19 16.75 2.94 -4.63
C ARG A 19 15.61 3.51 -5.46
N SER A 20 15.91 3.94 -6.67
CA SER A 20 14.88 4.33 -7.64
C SER A 20 14.63 3.18 -8.61
N ALA A 21 13.36 2.88 -8.85
CA ALA A 21 12.98 2.05 -9.98
C ALA A 21 13.15 2.82 -11.29
N ASP A 22 13.19 2.08 -12.40
CA ASP A 22 13.04 2.67 -13.74
C ASP A 22 11.62 3.24 -13.86
N ILE A 23 11.50 4.56 -13.69
CA ILE A 23 10.21 5.26 -13.62
C ILE A 23 9.46 5.16 -14.93
N GLU A 24 10.14 5.29 -16.08
CA GLU A 24 9.51 5.21 -17.39
C GLU A 24 8.91 3.82 -17.63
N LYS A 25 9.69 2.79 -17.33
CA LYS A 25 9.25 1.40 -17.44
C LYS A 25 8.08 1.12 -16.51
N LYS A 26 8.12 1.59 -15.26
CA LYS A 26 7.02 1.42 -14.31
C LYS A 26 5.75 2.14 -14.75
N ARG A 27 5.86 3.37 -15.23
CA ARG A 27 4.72 4.10 -15.81
C ARG A 27 4.09 3.34 -16.96
N LYS A 28 4.89 2.84 -17.90
CA LYS A 28 4.40 2.00 -19.01
C LYS A 28 3.67 0.75 -18.52
N PHE A 29 4.14 0.12 -17.45
CA PHE A 29 3.50 -1.06 -16.88
C PHE A 29 2.17 -0.73 -16.20
N VAL A 30 2.15 0.32 -15.39
CA VAL A 30 0.91 0.82 -14.75
C VAL A 30 -0.14 1.18 -15.81
N HIS A 31 0.26 1.93 -16.84
CA HIS A 31 -0.60 2.30 -17.94
C HIS A 31 -1.20 1.06 -18.64
N LYS A 32 -0.39 0.07 -19.01
CA LYS A 32 -0.88 -1.16 -19.66
C LYS A 32 -1.86 -1.94 -18.77
N ASN A 33 -1.55 -2.07 -17.49
CA ASN A 33 -2.42 -2.77 -16.55
C ASN A 33 -3.71 -1.99 -16.28
N LEU A 34 -3.66 -0.64 -16.24
CA LEU A 34 -4.83 0.22 -16.12
C LEU A 34 -5.75 0.07 -17.33
N PHE A 35 -5.23 0.11 -18.55
CA PHE A 35 -6.02 -0.12 -19.75
C PHE A 35 -6.62 -1.53 -19.78
N ALA A 36 -5.86 -2.54 -19.39
CA ALA A 36 -6.39 -3.88 -19.22
C ALA A 36 -7.53 -3.91 -18.19
N TRP A 37 -7.40 -3.20 -17.09
CA TRP A 37 -8.45 -3.10 -16.08
C TRP A 37 -9.70 -2.41 -16.61
N LEU A 38 -9.56 -1.32 -17.38
CA LEU A 38 -10.68 -0.59 -17.97
C LEU A 38 -11.50 -1.43 -18.97
N ASN A 39 -10.87 -2.41 -19.64
CA ASN A 39 -11.59 -3.32 -20.52
C ASN A 39 -12.58 -4.23 -19.77
N ARG A 40 -12.25 -4.58 -18.53
CA ARG A 40 -13.09 -5.40 -17.67
C ARG A 40 -12.83 -5.04 -16.20
N PRO A 41 -13.43 -3.94 -15.71
CA PRO A 41 -13.21 -3.46 -14.37
C PRO A 41 -13.63 -4.49 -13.31
N HIS A 42 -12.74 -4.75 -12.36
CA HIS A 42 -13.02 -5.62 -11.22
C HIS A 42 -12.20 -5.16 -10.02
N LEU A 43 -12.86 -4.96 -8.86
CA LEU A 43 -12.19 -4.46 -7.64
C LEU A 43 -11.02 -5.34 -7.18
N GLY A 44 -11.15 -6.65 -7.29
CA GLY A 44 -10.09 -7.59 -6.96
C GLY A 44 -8.85 -7.51 -7.85
N MET A 45 -8.95 -6.84 -9.01
CA MET A 45 -7.84 -6.65 -9.94
C MET A 45 -7.12 -5.30 -9.79
N LEU A 46 -7.62 -4.39 -8.96
CA LEU A 46 -6.92 -3.11 -8.69
C LEU A 46 -5.47 -3.29 -8.23
N PRO A 47 -5.14 -4.24 -7.33
CA PRO A 47 -3.77 -4.46 -6.91
C PRO A 47 -2.81 -4.82 -8.06
N ILE A 48 -3.32 -5.37 -9.17
CA ILE A 48 -2.50 -5.74 -10.33
C ILE A 48 -1.99 -4.50 -11.08
N ILE A 49 -2.72 -3.39 -11.03
CA ILE A 49 -2.33 -2.17 -11.75
C ILE A 49 -0.88 -1.76 -11.40
N GLN A 50 -0.50 -1.94 -10.13
CA GLN A 50 0.85 -1.61 -9.65
C GLN A 50 1.54 -2.75 -8.90
N ALA A 51 1.26 -4.01 -9.21
CA ALA A 51 1.80 -5.16 -8.48
C ALA A 51 3.33 -5.15 -8.33
N GLY A 52 4.03 -4.60 -9.30
CA GLY A 52 5.49 -4.44 -9.27
C GLY A 52 6.01 -3.49 -8.18
N ASP A 53 5.16 -2.69 -7.54
CA ASP A 53 5.52 -1.89 -6.38
C ASP A 53 5.99 -2.79 -5.22
N LYS A 54 5.45 -4.00 -5.09
CA LYS A 54 5.84 -4.98 -4.06
C LYS A 54 7.30 -5.45 -4.14
N GLY A 55 8.03 -5.06 -5.17
CA GLY A 55 9.47 -5.28 -5.29
C GLY A 55 10.30 -4.65 -4.16
N PHE A 56 9.74 -3.71 -3.37
CA PHE A 56 10.42 -3.16 -2.19
C PHE A 56 10.70 -4.22 -1.11
N TYR A 57 9.87 -5.24 -0.98
CA TYR A 57 10.14 -6.36 -0.07
C TYR A 57 11.41 -7.12 -0.46
N ASP A 58 11.59 -7.40 -1.76
CA ASP A 58 12.79 -8.07 -2.24
C ASP A 58 14.03 -7.19 -2.08
N PHE A 59 13.86 -5.88 -2.25
CA PHE A 59 14.95 -4.95 -1.98
C PHE A 59 15.37 -4.97 -0.52
N GLY A 60 14.42 -4.95 0.42
CA GLY A 60 14.71 -5.07 1.84
C GLY A 60 15.45 -6.37 2.19
N ARG A 61 14.98 -7.52 1.64
CA ARG A 61 15.66 -8.82 1.82
C ARG A 61 17.08 -8.83 1.27
N LYS A 62 17.28 -8.23 0.09
CA LYS A 62 18.60 -8.13 -0.54
C LYS A 62 19.54 -7.26 0.29
N LEU A 63 19.08 -6.07 0.66
CA LEU A 63 19.87 -5.11 1.42
C LEU A 63 20.26 -5.66 2.80
N SER A 64 19.33 -6.31 3.49
CA SER A 64 19.61 -6.99 4.78
C SER A 64 20.77 -7.99 4.66
N LYS A 65 20.80 -8.78 3.58
CA LYS A 65 21.88 -9.73 3.32
C LYS A 65 23.19 -9.04 2.96
N GLU A 66 23.15 -8.04 2.08
CA GLU A 66 24.35 -7.33 1.62
C GLU A 66 25.04 -6.57 2.75
N LEU A 67 24.26 -5.96 3.64
CA LEU A 67 24.76 -5.20 4.78
C LEU A 67 24.93 -6.06 6.05
N ASN A 68 24.61 -7.35 6.00
CA ASN A 68 24.61 -8.24 7.16
C ASN A 68 23.77 -7.71 8.35
N VAL A 69 22.65 -7.07 8.04
CA VAL A 69 21.74 -6.53 9.04
C VAL A 69 20.77 -7.61 9.47
N LYS A 70 20.76 -7.95 10.76
CA LYS A 70 19.94 -9.04 11.31
C LYS A 70 18.49 -8.63 11.55
N LEU A 71 18.22 -7.35 11.81
CA LEU A 71 16.89 -6.85 12.10
C LEU A 71 16.47 -5.84 11.04
N VAL A 72 15.39 -6.14 10.33
CA VAL A 72 14.72 -5.19 9.42
C VAL A 72 13.39 -4.80 10.04
N VAL A 73 13.20 -3.51 10.29
CA VAL A 73 11.97 -2.97 10.84
C VAL A 73 11.15 -2.33 9.72
N HIS A 74 9.96 -2.86 9.50
CA HIS A 74 8.95 -2.27 8.65
C HIS A 74 8.02 -1.40 9.49
N CYS A 75 7.88 -0.13 9.12
CA CYS A 75 6.94 0.79 9.76
C CYS A 75 5.51 0.54 9.25
N THR A 76 5.06 -0.70 9.32
CA THR A 76 3.70 -1.17 9.00
C THR A 76 3.18 -2.03 10.14
N GLY A 77 1.91 -2.40 10.09
CA GLY A 77 1.28 -3.29 11.05
C GLY A 77 -0.17 -3.53 10.69
N TYR A 78 -0.82 -4.51 11.34
CA TYR A 78 -2.22 -4.87 11.07
C TYR A 78 -3.20 -3.71 11.30
N GLN A 79 -2.80 -2.72 12.07
CA GLN A 79 -3.58 -1.53 12.36
C GLN A 79 -3.61 -0.56 11.18
N LEU A 80 -2.49 -0.47 10.44
CA LEU A 80 -2.32 0.40 9.29
C LEU A 80 -2.62 -0.31 7.99
N GLU A 81 -2.30 -1.61 7.94
CA GLU A 81 -2.53 -2.41 6.76
C GLU A 81 -4.02 -2.59 6.55
N GLN A 82 -4.41 -2.29 5.35
CA GLN A 82 -5.76 -2.49 4.92
C GLN A 82 -6.01 -3.97 4.78
N ARG A 83 -7.24 -4.34 5.09
CA ARG A 83 -7.68 -5.67 4.76
C ARG A 83 -7.70 -5.80 3.25
N GLU A 84 -6.92 -6.71 2.78
CA GLU A 84 -6.86 -7.03 1.38
C GLU A 84 -8.16 -7.74 0.95
N PHE A 85 -9.25 -6.98 0.85
CA PHE A 85 -10.57 -7.51 0.53
C PHE A 85 -10.61 -8.26 -0.81
N PHE A 86 -9.66 -8.00 -1.70
CA PHE A 86 -9.49 -8.76 -2.93
C PHE A 86 -9.26 -10.27 -2.66
N LEU A 87 -8.72 -10.65 -1.51
CA LEU A 87 -8.59 -12.05 -1.11
C LEU A 87 -9.96 -12.73 -0.96
N GLY A 88 -10.99 -11.98 -0.59
CA GLY A 88 -12.36 -12.48 -0.53
C GLY A 88 -12.88 -12.97 -1.88
N PHE A 89 -12.47 -12.33 -2.97
CA PHE A 89 -12.82 -12.76 -4.33
C PHE A 89 -12.17 -14.10 -4.70
N ALA A 90 -11.03 -14.44 -4.10
CA ALA A 90 -10.39 -15.74 -4.23
C ALA A 90 -10.94 -16.79 -3.24
N GLY A 91 -12.02 -16.48 -2.50
CA GLY A 91 -12.59 -17.38 -1.51
C GLY A 91 -11.75 -17.55 -0.24
N ILE A 92 -10.89 -16.59 0.07
CA ILE A 92 -10.05 -16.59 1.26
C ILE A 92 -10.72 -15.74 2.32
N LYS A 93 -11.11 -16.35 3.43
CA LYS A 93 -11.62 -15.62 4.60
C LYS A 93 -10.47 -15.04 5.39
N GLN A 94 -10.41 -13.73 5.49
CA GLN A 94 -9.48 -13.07 6.41
C GLN A 94 -9.96 -13.32 7.85
N LYS A 95 -9.10 -13.90 8.67
CA LYS A 95 -9.32 -13.96 10.11
C LYS A 95 -8.96 -12.60 10.70
N LEU A 96 -9.83 -12.07 11.55
CA LEU A 96 -9.64 -10.81 12.28
C LEU A 96 -8.50 -10.86 13.29
N GLN A 97 -7.92 -12.03 13.52
CA GLN A 97 -6.91 -12.25 14.54
C GLN A 97 -5.51 -12.30 13.95
N ASN A 98 -4.70 -11.40 14.49
CA ASN A 98 -3.27 -11.53 14.74
C ASN A 98 -2.34 -11.85 13.56
N ASN A 99 -1.47 -10.88 13.25
CA ASN A 99 -0.12 -11.08 12.67
C ASN A 99 -0.03 -12.00 11.44
N GLN A 100 -1.12 -12.21 10.70
CA GLN A 100 -1.04 -12.96 9.47
C GLN A 100 -0.48 -12.06 8.37
N ARG A 101 0.83 -12.08 8.24
CA ARG A 101 1.52 -11.58 7.06
C ARG A 101 0.94 -12.26 5.83
N LEU A 102 0.86 -11.57 4.71
CA LEU A 102 0.31 -12.12 3.46
C LEU A 102 0.96 -13.47 3.07
N TYR A 103 2.25 -13.65 3.34
CA TYR A 103 2.96 -14.91 3.08
C TYR A 103 2.72 -16.03 4.11
N SER A 104 2.01 -15.74 5.20
CA SER A 104 1.63 -16.75 6.20
C SER A 104 0.42 -17.59 5.78
N TYR A 105 -0.21 -17.27 4.67
CA TYR A 105 -1.29 -18.10 4.12
C TYR A 105 -0.80 -19.49 3.80
N ASN A 106 -1.63 -20.48 4.16
CA ASN A 106 -1.33 -21.87 3.86
C ASN A 106 -1.25 -22.10 2.34
N PHE A 107 -0.69 -23.22 1.95
CA PHE A 107 -0.50 -23.60 0.55
C PHE A 107 -1.80 -23.55 -0.25
N PHE A 108 -2.90 -24.05 0.29
CA PHE A 108 -4.20 -24.05 -0.40
C PHE A 108 -4.73 -22.64 -0.67
N ASN A 109 -4.56 -21.71 0.27
CA ASN A 109 -4.96 -20.32 0.05
C ASN A 109 -4.11 -19.65 -1.03
N LYS A 110 -2.82 -19.95 -1.10
CA LYS A 110 -1.94 -19.47 -2.19
C LYS A 110 -2.37 -20.03 -3.53
N LEU A 111 -2.76 -21.31 -3.60
CA LEU A 111 -3.30 -21.91 -4.82
C LEU A 111 -4.64 -21.28 -5.22
N LYS A 112 -5.53 -20.99 -4.28
CA LYS A 112 -6.80 -20.28 -4.58
C LYS A 112 -6.54 -18.91 -5.18
N MET A 113 -5.58 -18.14 -4.63
CA MET A 113 -5.20 -16.85 -5.20
C MET A 113 -4.64 -16.99 -6.61
N LEU A 114 -3.72 -17.92 -6.80
CA LEU A 114 -3.11 -18.16 -8.11
C LEU A 114 -4.17 -18.56 -9.14
N TYR A 115 -5.06 -19.47 -8.79
CA TYR A 115 -6.18 -19.89 -9.63
C TYR A 115 -7.08 -18.71 -9.99
N TRP A 116 -7.46 -17.92 -8.99
CA TRP A 116 -8.35 -16.78 -9.22
C TRP A 116 -7.73 -15.73 -10.16
N TYR A 117 -6.45 -15.37 -9.93
CA TYR A 117 -5.75 -14.44 -10.82
C TYR A 117 -5.55 -15.02 -12.22
N SER A 118 -5.21 -16.31 -12.34
CA SER A 118 -5.09 -16.96 -13.64
C SER A 118 -6.40 -16.92 -14.42
N LEU A 119 -7.53 -17.16 -13.73
CA LEU A 119 -8.85 -17.03 -14.33
C LEU A 119 -9.13 -15.61 -14.82
N GLN A 120 -8.76 -14.57 -14.04
CA GLN A 120 -8.92 -13.18 -14.48
C GLN A 120 -8.07 -12.86 -15.72
N PHE A 121 -6.87 -13.41 -15.82
CA PHE A 121 -6.02 -13.24 -17.00
C PHE A 121 -6.58 -13.94 -18.24
N ILE A 122 -7.18 -15.12 -18.06
CA ILE A 122 -7.88 -15.82 -19.17
C ILE A 122 -9.11 -15.01 -19.63
N LEU A 123 -9.89 -14.49 -18.68
CA LEU A 123 -11.10 -13.71 -18.96
C LEU A 123 -10.81 -12.32 -19.53
N ASN A 124 -9.61 -11.80 -19.32
CA ASN A 124 -9.14 -10.55 -19.88
C ASN A 124 -7.67 -10.66 -20.31
N PRO A 125 -7.42 -11.18 -21.54
CA PRO A 125 -6.07 -11.39 -22.05
C PRO A 125 -5.21 -10.12 -22.16
N ALA A 126 -5.80 -8.91 -22.08
CA ALA A 126 -5.05 -7.66 -22.08
C ALA A 126 -4.05 -7.55 -20.90
N TYR A 127 -4.25 -8.34 -19.83
CA TYR A 127 -3.27 -8.45 -18.75
C TYR A 127 -2.01 -9.26 -19.15
N LEU A 128 -2.05 -10.05 -20.23
CA LEU A 128 -0.91 -10.77 -20.78
C LEU A 128 -0.02 -9.82 -21.58
N ASN A 129 0.49 -8.82 -20.95
CA ASN A 129 1.30 -7.76 -21.54
C ASN A 129 2.73 -7.76 -20.94
N SER A 130 3.56 -6.79 -21.35
CA SER A 130 4.95 -6.70 -20.90
C SER A 130 5.13 -6.47 -19.39
N ALA A 131 4.06 -6.14 -18.63
CA ALA A 131 4.08 -6.03 -17.18
C ALA A 131 3.91 -7.39 -16.47
N LEU A 132 3.61 -8.48 -17.20
CA LEU A 132 3.29 -9.78 -16.60
C LEU A 132 4.40 -10.30 -15.68
N LEU A 133 5.66 -10.19 -16.09
CA LEU A 133 6.80 -10.60 -15.24
C LEU A 133 6.93 -9.74 -14.00
N ASP A 134 6.66 -8.44 -14.11
CA ASP A 134 6.67 -7.51 -12.98
C ASP A 134 5.56 -7.86 -11.98
N ASN A 135 4.35 -8.14 -12.50
CA ASN A 135 3.21 -8.59 -11.71
C ASN A 135 3.49 -9.93 -11.00
N PHE A 136 4.10 -10.88 -11.72
CA PHE A 136 4.46 -12.18 -11.15
C PHE A 136 5.54 -12.05 -10.06
N ASN A 137 6.56 -11.23 -10.28
CA ASN A 137 7.56 -10.93 -9.26
C ASN A 137 6.93 -10.25 -8.03
N GLY A 138 5.97 -9.34 -8.22
CA GLY A 138 5.20 -8.75 -7.14
C GLY A 138 4.44 -9.80 -6.33
N PHE A 139 3.81 -10.77 -6.99
CA PHE A 139 3.15 -11.90 -6.34
C PHE A 139 4.15 -12.74 -5.53
N LEU A 140 5.28 -13.11 -6.11
CA LEU A 140 6.31 -13.88 -5.41
C LEU A 140 6.86 -13.13 -4.20
N ALA A 141 7.11 -11.83 -4.34
CA ALA A 141 7.64 -10.98 -3.27
C ALA A 141 6.67 -10.87 -2.09
N SER A 142 5.36 -10.81 -2.36
CA SER A 142 4.33 -10.61 -1.34
C SER A 142 3.84 -11.89 -0.69
N PHE A 143 3.71 -12.98 -1.46
CA PHE A 143 2.97 -14.16 -1.00
C PHE A 143 3.82 -15.43 -0.87
N VAL A 144 4.97 -15.48 -1.51
CA VAL A 144 5.78 -16.71 -1.57
C VAL A 144 7.09 -16.58 -0.79
N ARG A 145 7.83 -15.49 -1.04
CA ARG A 145 9.13 -15.29 -0.38
C ARG A 145 8.93 -14.89 1.06
N LYS A 146 9.57 -15.63 1.96
CA LYS A 146 9.53 -15.35 3.40
C LYS A 146 10.53 -14.27 3.78
N ASP A 147 10.22 -13.56 4.84
CA ASP A 147 11.10 -12.66 5.57
C ASP A 147 10.84 -12.81 7.08
N ASP A 148 11.70 -12.22 7.87
CA ASP A 148 11.61 -12.10 9.32
C ASP A 148 11.51 -10.64 9.75
N PHE A 149 10.99 -9.77 8.86
CA PHE A 149 10.82 -8.36 9.13
C PHE A 149 9.91 -8.14 10.34
N LEU A 150 10.37 -7.29 11.24
CA LEU A 150 9.55 -6.82 12.35
C LEU A 150 8.61 -5.72 11.84
N HIS A 151 7.31 -5.91 12.05
CA HIS A 151 6.31 -4.90 11.73
C HIS A 151 6.04 -4.05 12.98
N LEU A 152 6.54 -2.82 13.00
CA LEU A 152 6.59 -1.97 14.20
C LEU A 152 5.21 -1.79 14.84
N TYR A 153 4.21 -1.48 14.03
CA TYR A 153 2.85 -1.20 14.52
C TYR A 153 2.02 -2.45 14.86
N ASN A 154 2.64 -3.60 14.94
CA ASN A 154 2.07 -4.74 15.65
C ASN A 154 2.37 -4.69 17.17
N TYR A 155 3.31 -3.84 17.58
CA TYR A 155 3.79 -3.71 18.96
C TYR A 155 3.55 -2.33 19.54
N GLU A 156 3.62 -1.30 18.71
CA GLU A 156 3.41 0.09 19.09
C GLU A 156 2.12 0.63 18.48
N PRO A 157 1.29 1.35 19.23
CA PRO A 157 0.08 1.95 18.69
C PRO A 157 0.41 3.07 17.69
N TRP A 158 -0.41 3.18 16.66
CA TRP A 158 -0.31 4.27 15.70
C TRP A 158 -1.02 5.51 16.21
N ASN A 159 -0.27 6.44 16.79
CA ASN A 159 -0.79 7.76 17.17
C ASN A 159 -0.49 8.79 16.08
N GLU A 160 -1.44 9.00 15.17
CA GLU A 160 -1.28 9.89 14.02
C GLU A 160 -1.00 11.34 14.43
N LEU A 161 -1.68 11.83 15.45
CA LEU A 161 -1.53 13.23 15.91
C LEU A 161 -0.15 13.48 16.48
N GLU A 162 0.35 12.57 17.30
CA GLU A 162 1.68 12.65 17.90
C GLU A 162 2.77 12.52 16.83
N ILE A 163 2.64 11.57 15.92
CA ILE A 163 3.57 11.37 14.82
C ILE A 163 3.63 12.63 13.96
N LYS A 164 2.47 13.19 13.57
CA LYS A 164 2.41 14.42 12.78
C LYS A 164 3.07 15.59 13.52
N LYS A 165 2.78 15.77 14.80
CA LYS A 165 3.38 16.81 15.64
C LYS A 165 4.90 16.69 15.65
N VAL A 166 5.44 15.53 15.97
CA VAL A 166 6.89 15.28 16.04
C VAL A 166 7.56 15.51 14.67
N LEU A 167 6.96 15.02 13.60
CA LEU A 167 7.51 15.20 12.26
C LEU A 167 7.54 16.67 11.84
N THR A 168 6.49 17.43 12.15
CA THR A 168 6.38 18.84 11.76
C THR A 168 7.30 19.73 12.61
N GLU A 169 7.22 19.59 13.95
CA GLU A 169 7.94 20.45 14.87
C GLU A 169 9.45 20.13 14.93
N LYS A 170 9.80 18.85 14.96
CA LYS A 170 11.18 18.42 15.17
C LYS A 170 11.95 18.19 13.87
N TYR A 171 11.29 17.73 12.82
CA TYR A 171 11.95 17.35 11.56
C TYR A 171 11.56 18.22 10.39
N HIS A 172 10.76 19.27 10.61
CA HIS A 172 10.34 20.22 9.57
C HIS A 172 9.72 19.51 8.34
N TRP A 173 8.89 18.51 8.62
CA TRP A 173 8.15 17.77 7.61
C TRP A 173 7.22 18.70 6.84
N GLN A 174 7.24 18.61 5.54
CA GLN A 174 6.39 19.41 4.66
C GLN A 174 5.23 18.55 4.15
N ASP A 175 4.02 19.02 4.40
CA ASP A 175 2.80 18.44 3.85
C ASP A 175 2.74 18.73 2.34
N ASP A 176 2.09 17.85 1.60
CA ASP A 176 1.77 18.10 0.21
C ASP A 176 0.41 18.78 0.10
N ILE A 177 0.43 20.09 -0.15
CA ILE A 177 -0.75 20.94 -0.19
C ILE A 177 -1.73 20.51 -1.30
N SER A 178 -1.23 19.90 -2.38
CA SER A 178 -2.05 19.43 -3.50
C SER A 178 -3.03 18.32 -3.12
N TYR A 179 -2.77 17.63 -2.03
CA TYR A 179 -3.61 16.51 -1.53
C TYR A 179 -4.63 16.91 -0.47
N GLY A 180 -4.63 18.17 -0.02
CA GLY A 180 -5.54 18.67 1.02
C GLY A 180 -4.91 18.72 2.42
N LYS A 181 -5.65 19.30 3.38
CA LYS A 181 -5.12 19.69 4.69
C LYS A 181 -4.62 18.57 5.59
N ASN A 182 -5.01 17.30 5.35
CA ASN A 182 -4.68 16.18 6.24
C ASN A 182 -3.82 15.12 5.57
N GLN A 183 -3.23 15.41 4.43
CA GLN A 183 -2.54 14.40 3.61
C GLN A 183 -1.03 14.35 3.82
N TRP A 184 -0.59 14.48 5.07
CA TRP A 184 0.82 14.40 5.43
C TRP A 184 1.47 13.05 5.12
N ARG A 185 0.64 11.97 5.05
CA ARG A 185 1.09 10.59 4.71
C ARG A 185 1.24 10.33 3.22
N MET A 186 0.75 11.28 2.38
CA MET A 186 0.54 11.05 1.01
C MET A 186 1.72 10.68 0.18
N GLY A 187 1.56 9.82 -0.70
CA GLY A 187 2.57 9.30 -1.55
C GLY A 187 2.44 9.72 -3.01
N ASP A 188 1.42 9.26 -3.67
CA ASP A 188 1.33 9.28 -5.12
C ASP A 188 -0.11 9.33 -5.64
N GLY A 189 -0.26 9.55 -6.94
CA GLY A 189 -1.56 9.57 -7.61
C GLY A 189 -2.27 8.21 -7.62
N GLN A 190 -1.54 7.13 -7.47
CA GLN A 190 -2.10 5.78 -7.44
C GLN A 190 -3.02 5.57 -6.23
N THR A 191 -2.60 6.02 -5.06
CA THR A 191 -3.42 5.95 -3.84
C THR A 191 -4.73 6.72 -4.03
N ALA A 192 -4.65 7.93 -4.60
CA ALA A 192 -5.84 8.72 -4.90
C ALA A 192 -6.76 8.01 -5.91
N PHE A 193 -6.21 7.40 -6.94
CA PHE A 193 -6.96 6.63 -7.94
C PHE A 193 -7.63 5.40 -7.30
N ASN A 194 -6.92 4.60 -6.55
CA ASN A 194 -7.47 3.42 -5.90
C ASN A 194 -8.63 3.80 -4.96
N ASN A 195 -8.44 4.81 -4.12
CA ASN A 195 -9.48 5.27 -3.19
C ASN A 195 -10.69 5.86 -3.90
N PHE A 196 -10.48 6.58 -5.02
CA PHE A 196 -11.58 7.05 -5.86
C PHE A 196 -12.40 5.88 -6.41
N VAL A 197 -11.75 4.85 -6.93
CA VAL A 197 -12.44 3.66 -7.48
C VAL A 197 -13.16 2.89 -6.37
N TYR A 198 -12.51 2.66 -5.24
CA TYR A 198 -13.13 1.98 -4.10
C TYR A 198 -14.37 2.72 -3.61
N TYR A 199 -14.24 4.02 -3.38
CA TYR A 199 -15.35 4.84 -2.88
C TYR A 199 -16.51 4.89 -3.88
N THR A 200 -16.21 5.06 -5.16
CA THR A 200 -17.22 5.12 -6.22
C THR A 200 -17.99 3.81 -6.37
N LEU A 201 -17.30 2.67 -6.29
CA LEU A 201 -17.90 1.36 -6.56
C LEU A 201 -18.44 0.66 -5.32
N SER A 202 -17.91 0.95 -4.15
CA SER A 202 -18.21 0.22 -2.91
C SER A 202 -18.76 1.11 -1.80
N GLY A 203 -18.72 2.45 -1.96
CA GLY A 203 -19.16 3.40 -0.94
C GLY A 203 -18.22 3.53 0.26
N PHE A 204 -17.03 2.95 0.20
CA PHE A 204 -15.97 3.09 1.20
C PHE A 204 -14.59 3.06 0.55
N SER A 205 -13.59 3.58 1.24
CA SER A 205 -12.21 3.58 0.78
C SER A 205 -11.26 2.98 1.80
N GLU A 206 -10.01 3.01 1.50
CA GLU A 206 -8.95 2.63 2.43
C GLU A 206 -8.92 3.53 3.67
N TYR A 207 -9.32 4.79 3.52
CA TYR A 207 -9.41 5.73 4.63
C TYR A 207 -10.45 5.30 5.66
N ASP A 208 -11.62 4.83 5.23
CA ASP A 208 -12.67 4.36 6.13
C ASP A 208 -12.17 3.18 6.98
N ASN A 209 -11.43 2.26 6.38
CA ASN A 209 -10.85 1.14 7.10
C ASN A 209 -9.78 1.60 8.10
N PHE A 210 -8.92 2.53 7.69
CA PHE A 210 -7.90 3.11 8.55
C PHE A 210 -8.52 3.84 9.76
N ARG A 211 -9.50 4.72 9.53
CA ARG A 211 -10.20 5.43 10.61
C ARG A 211 -10.95 4.46 11.53
N SER A 212 -11.53 3.41 10.98
CA SER A 212 -12.16 2.34 11.76
C SER A 212 -11.15 1.60 12.66
N ASN A 213 -9.92 1.41 12.22
CA ASN A 213 -8.85 0.86 13.07
C ASN A 213 -8.50 1.82 14.20
N GLN A 214 -8.34 3.11 13.92
CA GLN A 214 -8.05 4.12 14.93
C GLN A 214 -9.14 4.20 16.03
N ILE A 215 -10.42 4.04 15.66
CA ILE A 215 -11.52 3.96 16.66
C ILE A 215 -11.33 2.72 17.55
N ARG A 216 -11.05 1.55 16.95
CA ARG A 216 -10.86 0.30 17.71
C ARG A 216 -9.68 0.36 18.67
N GLU A 217 -8.68 1.14 18.35
CA GLU A 217 -7.50 1.35 19.21
C GLU A 217 -7.68 2.49 20.20
N GLY A 218 -8.80 3.20 20.13
CA GLY A 218 -9.08 4.32 21.03
C GLY A 218 -8.24 5.57 20.78
N THR A 219 -7.58 5.68 19.61
CA THR A 219 -6.75 6.85 19.26
C THR A 219 -7.57 8.02 18.77
N ILE A 220 -8.77 7.79 18.23
CA ILE A 220 -9.76 8.83 17.88
C ILE A 220 -11.15 8.38 18.23
N THR A 221 -12.06 9.35 18.42
CA THR A 221 -13.49 9.09 18.61
C THR A 221 -14.18 8.78 17.29
N ARG A 222 -15.34 8.13 17.35
CA ARG A 222 -16.17 7.88 16.15
C ARG A 222 -16.59 9.18 15.45
N VAL A 223 -16.88 10.22 16.22
CA VAL A 223 -17.30 11.52 15.66
C VAL A 223 -16.16 12.16 14.87
N GLU A 224 -14.95 12.13 15.40
CA GLU A 224 -13.75 12.60 14.69
C GLU A 224 -13.47 11.75 13.44
N ALA A 225 -13.56 10.42 13.56
CA ALA A 225 -13.36 9.53 12.44
C ALA A 225 -14.29 9.80 11.26
N VAL A 226 -15.58 10.02 11.52
CA VAL A 226 -16.56 10.36 10.46
C VAL A 226 -16.18 11.65 9.75
N LYS A 227 -15.83 12.71 10.47
CA LYS A 227 -15.37 13.97 9.87
C LYS A 227 -14.12 13.79 9.03
N LEU A 228 -13.16 12.98 9.52
CA LEU A 228 -11.93 12.69 8.78
C LEU A 228 -12.22 11.86 7.52
N CYS A 229 -13.12 10.88 7.58
CA CYS A 229 -13.53 10.10 6.41
C CYS A 229 -14.19 10.98 5.34
N GLU A 230 -15.08 11.89 5.73
CA GLU A 230 -15.71 12.85 4.80
C GLU A 230 -14.68 13.72 4.08
N GLU A 231 -13.62 14.15 4.78
CA GLU A 231 -12.55 14.93 4.20
C GLU A 231 -11.61 14.08 3.34
N ASP A 232 -11.21 12.91 3.85
CA ASP A 232 -10.29 12.00 3.19
C ASP A 232 -10.87 11.45 1.87
N ASN A 233 -12.17 11.20 1.81
CA ASN A 233 -12.89 10.67 0.65
C ASN A 233 -13.25 11.71 -0.40
N LYS A 234 -12.99 13.01 -0.17
CA LYS A 234 -13.16 14.03 -1.21
C LYS A 234 -12.29 13.70 -2.43
N ILE A 235 -12.88 13.82 -3.62
CA ILE A 235 -12.18 13.53 -4.87
C ILE A 235 -10.99 14.47 -5.03
N LYS A 236 -9.81 13.91 -5.25
CA LYS A 236 -8.54 14.63 -5.45
C LYS A 236 -8.31 14.86 -6.95
N TYR A 237 -9.10 15.74 -7.57
CA TYR A 237 -9.09 15.96 -9.03
C TYR A 237 -7.71 16.26 -9.61
N ASP A 238 -6.94 17.14 -8.98
CA ASP A 238 -5.60 17.52 -9.47
C ASP A 238 -4.64 16.32 -9.48
N THR A 239 -4.74 15.49 -8.45
CA THR A 239 -3.92 14.28 -8.35
C THR A 239 -4.33 13.23 -9.38
N LEU A 240 -5.64 13.05 -9.59
CA LEU A 240 -6.16 12.12 -10.59
C LEU A 240 -5.78 12.56 -11.99
N LYS A 241 -5.85 13.86 -12.30
CA LYS A 241 -5.43 14.43 -13.57
C LYS A 241 -3.93 14.21 -13.84
N ASN A 242 -3.09 14.26 -12.82
CA ASN A 242 -1.66 14.02 -12.95
C ASN A 242 -1.31 12.53 -13.04
N PHE A 243 -2.25 11.64 -12.67
CA PHE A 243 -2.08 10.19 -12.74
C PHE A 243 -2.46 9.65 -14.13
N SER A 244 -3.47 10.24 -14.78
CA SER A 244 -3.93 9.87 -16.12
C SER A 244 -3.01 10.41 -17.21
#